data_f4e7d96804224fcc11429a5d790b9eed
#
_entry.id   f4e7d96804224fcc11429a5d790b9eed
#
_cell.length_a   1.000
_cell.length_b   1.000
_cell.length_c   1.000
_cell.angle_alpha   90.00
_cell.angle_beta   90.00
_cell.angle_gamma   90.00
#
_symmetry.space_group_name_H-M   'P 1'
#
loop_
_entity.id
_entity.type
_entity.pdbx_description
1 polymer ?
#
loop_
_entity_poly.entity_id
_entity_poly.type
_entity_poly.pdbx_seq_one_letter_code
_entity_poly.pdbx_strand_id
1 'polypeptide(L)'
;MRTLLCGIAKLENNYIREWVEYHKNKGFTNIVLYDNNDVDGETFDSVIGDYIKSGYVILKNWRGRELAQIPSYNSCYNEFKNQYDWIAYWDIDEFIVFEKEKTIDEFLSKDVFKNQQNIRICWKQYTDNGLVKANGNYSINRFTEVFDKSFCLKNKIPIANYYNSNTQCKGILRTNIEKVNITSPHVHSVTKAVVDATGKPCKDGIKIGNAPIWKGAWLNHYRFRTIEEFIKQKMVRLWPTGYKGGGSGYINTNLFFQYNKKTAEKTELANRLLGNVKETDVVNVNSWVIFKRDGSLAPNNWGDDINFTFLNNIFDIKMSLNDSGDSAVNYCLIGSILNNRYVNKNTVIWGSGTQDTTIRLKNKPKKVLAVRGPLSRKYLMSQGIECPEIYGDPSALLPYFYKPNVTKKYKIGLIPHWESLNSPLVKKLCTDKRVHLIKMKGYSHWTDVIDEILSCEYIVSESLHGIIMAESYGVPNLWCNITLNKYDVKFHDYFLSIGMDRSKPFKLKEDVTVEDLVSALGSYKKGNPIDVDKLMSVCPFKLKQSSDNNLKNVKKVDFKKISNPKRTPSNPKKSGARYIGERPKKMSSFYSYSNVSMF
;
A
#
# COMPACT_ATOMS: atom_id res chain seq x y z
N MET A 1 10.70 -40.27 -18.97
CA MET A 1 10.42 -39.64 -17.66
C MET A 1 9.10 -38.90 -17.72
N ARG A 2 8.33 -38.87 -16.63
CA ARG A 2 7.11 -38.05 -16.56
C ARG A 2 7.45 -36.71 -15.87
N THR A 3 7.18 -35.63 -16.57
CA THR A 3 7.52 -34.27 -16.08
C THR A 3 6.27 -33.41 -16.00
N LEU A 4 6.10 -32.69 -14.89
CA LEU A 4 5.01 -31.77 -14.66
C LEU A 4 5.53 -30.33 -14.61
N LEU A 5 4.84 -29.42 -15.28
CA LEU A 5 5.08 -27.98 -15.12
C LEU A 5 3.95 -27.38 -14.28
N CYS A 6 4.29 -26.77 -13.16
CA CYS A 6 3.37 -26.10 -12.25
C CYS A 6 3.43 -24.59 -12.45
N GLY A 7 2.31 -23.97 -12.75
CA GLY A 7 2.13 -22.53 -12.84
C GLY A 7 0.92 -22.05 -12.06
N ILE A 8 0.96 -20.77 -11.64
CA ILE A 8 -0.20 -20.06 -11.11
C ILE A 8 -0.39 -18.78 -11.92
N ALA A 9 -1.62 -18.49 -12.30
CA ALA A 9 -1.92 -17.41 -13.23
C ALA A 9 -3.09 -16.53 -12.77
N LYS A 10 -2.96 -15.23 -13.00
CA LYS A 10 -4.00 -14.21 -12.83
C LYS A 10 -3.82 -13.13 -13.90
N LEU A 11 -4.89 -12.80 -14.64
CA LEU A 11 -4.89 -11.84 -15.75
C LEU A 11 -3.86 -12.18 -16.84
N GLU A 12 -3.81 -13.47 -17.25
CA GLU A 12 -2.83 -13.98 -18.23
C GLU A 12 -3.48 -14.51 -19.52
N ASN A 13 -4.75 -14.23 -19.80
CA ASN A 13 -5.44 -14.72 -21.01
C ASN A 13 -4.69 -14.38 -22.32
N ASN A 14 -4.04 -13.22 -22.37
CA ASN A 14 -3.26 -12.79 -23.53
C ASN A 14 -1.97 -13.60 -23.75
N TYR A 15 -1.52 -14.40 -22.76
CA TYR A 15 -0.19 -15.03 -22.76
C TYR A 15 -0.20 -16.51 -22.46
N ILE A 16 -1.26 -17.00 -21.82
CA ILE A 16 -1.31 -18.39 -21.32
C ILE A 16 -1.24 -19.42 -22.44
N ARG A 17 -1.84 -19.15 -23.61
CA ARG A 17 -1.79 -20.07 -24.76
C ARG A 17 -0.35 -20.22 -25.26
N GLU A 18 0.39 -19.10 -25.45
CA GLU A 18 1.80 -19.12 -25.84
C GLU A 18 2.64 -19.97 -24.87
N TRP A 19 2.43 -19.78 -23.58
CA TRP A 19 3.18 -20.48 -22.54
C TRP A 19 2.88 -21.99 -22.53
N VAL A 20 1.62 -22.36 -22.69
CA VAL A 20 1.19 -23.80 -22.76
C VAL A 20 1.76 -24.46 -24.00
N GLU A 21 1.62 -23.87 -25.18
CA GLU A 21 2.12 -24.40 -26.45
C GLU A 21 3.63 -24.54 -26.44
N TYR A 22 4.34 -23.53 -25.96
CA TYR A 22 5.80 -23.56 -25.88
C TYR A 22 6.29 -24.73 -25.04
N HIS A 23 5.75 -24.89 -23.84
CA HIS A 23 6.23 -25.94 -22.92
C HIS A 23 5.74 -27.34 -23.32
N LYS A 24 4.61 -27.45 -24.01
CA LYS A 24 4.22 -28.69 -24.68
C LYS A 24 5.27 -29.11 -25.71
N ASN A 25 5.73 -28.16 -26.54
CA ASN A 25 6.76 -28.41 -27.53
C ASN A 25 8.14 -28.68 -26.90
N LYS A 26 8.36 -28.27 -25.62
CA LYS A 26 9.55 -28.64 -24.84
C LYS A 26 9.44 -30.01 -24.18
N GLY A 27 8.34 -30.75 -24.37
CA GLY A 27 8.19 -32.14 -23.97
C GLY A 27 7.71 -32.36 -22.54
N PHE A 28 7.13 -31.37 -21.88
CA PHE A 28 6.46 -31.60 -20.60
C PHE A 28 5.26 -32.54 -20.79
N THR A 29 5.15 -33.53 -19.90
CA THR A 29 4.07 -34.53 -19.95
C THR A 29 2.71 -33.89 -19.72
N ASN A 30 2.60 -33.04 -18.70
CA ASN A 30 1.41 -32.25 -18.38
C ASN A 30 1.79 -30.90 -17.79
N ILE A 31 0.81 -30.00 -17.78
CA ILE A 31 0.87 -28.74 -17.05
C ILE A 31 -0.24 -28.75 -16.00
N VAL A 32 0.07 -28.43 -14.75
CA VAL A 32 -0.94 -28.06 -13.75
C VAL A 32 -0.96 -26.53 -13.63
N LEU A 33 -2.13 -25.93 -13.82
CA LEU A 33 -2.33 -24.50 -13.80
C LEU A 33 -3.32 -24.14 -12.68
N TYR A 34 -2.87 -23.34 -11.74
CA TYR A 34 -3.72 -22.79 -10.68
C TYR A 34 -4.34 -21.47 -11.15
N ASP A 35 -5.65 -21.49 -11.40
CA ASP A 35 -6.42 -20.28 -11.74
C ASP A 35 -6.65 -19.43 -10.50
N ASN A 36 -5.88 -18.36 -10.38
CA ASN A 36 -5.97 -17.39 -9.28
C ASN A 36 -6.63 -16.07 -9.71
N ASN A 37 -7.40 -16.08 -10.79
CA ASN A 37 -8.21 -14.94 -11.20
C ASN A 37 -9.21 -14.55 -10.09
N ASP A 38 -9.74 -13.34 -10.15
CA ASP A 38 -10.83 -12.92 -9.28
C ASP A 38 -12.07 -13.79 -9.57
N VAL A 39 -12.99 -13.93 -8.61
CA VAL A 39 -14.14 -14.82 -8.72
C VAL A 39 -14.94 -14.53 -10.00
N ASP A 40 -15.15 -13.23 -10.29
CA ASP A 40 -15.88 -12.76 -11.46
C ASP A 40 -14.95 -12.31 -12.60
N GLY A 41 -13.64 -12.65 -12.53
CA GLY A 41 -12.63 -12.28 -13.52
C GLY A 41 -12.62 -13.17 -14.75
N GLU A 42 -11.60 -12.97 -15.61
CA GLU A 42 -11.38 -13.78 -16.81
C GLU A 42 -11.19 -15.26 -16.49
N THR A 43 -11.54 -16.14 -17.43
CA THR A 43 -11.38 -17.60 -17.33
C THR A 43 -10.39 -18.10 -18.37
N PHE A 44 -9.63 -19.16 -18.04
CA PHE A 44 -8.68 -19.75 -18.97
C PHE A 44 -9.34 -20.70 -19.97
N ASP A 45 -10.54 -21.19 -19.68
CA ASP A 45 -11.31 -22.08 -20.59
C ASP A 45 -11.56 -21.44 -21.97
N SER A 46 -11.76 -20.13 -22.01
CA SER A 46 -11.96 -19.40 -23.28
C SER A 46 -10.70 -19.36 -24.17
N VAL A 47 -9.52 -19.56 -23.59
CA VAL A 47 -8.24 -19.41 -24.29
C VAL A 47 -7.52 -20.74 -24.51
N ILE A 48 -7.53 -21.64 -23.54
CA ILE A 48 -6.83 -22.92 -23.56
C ILE A 48 -7.76 -24.11 -23.26
N GLY A 49 -9.05 -23.95 -23.51
CA GLY A 49 -10.06 -24.99 -23.24
C GLY A 49 -9.82 -26.30 -24.01
N ASP A 50 -9.19 -26.25 -25.17
CA ASP A 50 -8.74 -27.42 -25.94
C ASP A 50 -7.69 -28.24 -25.17
N TYR A 51 -6.72 -27.59 -24.54
CA TYR A 51 -5.70 -28.25 -23.71
C TYR A 51 -6.25 -28.76 -22.38
N ILE A 52 -7.27 -28.10 -21.82
CA ILE A 52 -7.95 -28.54 -20.60
C ILE A 52 -8.79 -29.81 -20.93
N LYS A 53 -9.57 -29.80 -22.01
CA LYS A 53 -10.39 -30.92 -22.44
C LYS A 53 -9.57 -32.15 -22.81
N SER A 54 -8.39 -31.97 -23.40
CA SER A 54 -7.48 -33.07 -23.71
C SER A 54 -6.79 -33.67 -22.49
N GLY A 55 -6.91 -33.06 -21.31
CA GLY A 55 -6.20 -33.44 -20.09
C GLY A 55 -4.73 -33.08 -20.07
N TYR A 56 -4.22 -32.38 -21.09
CA TYR A 56 -2.83 -31.89 -21.08
C TYR A 56 -2.62 -30.81 -20.03
N VAL A 57 -3.57 -29.86 -19.87
CA VAL A 57 -3.61 -28.86 -18.80
C VAL A 57 -4.59 -29.32 -17.73
N ILE A 58 -4.09 -29.50 -16.52
CA ILE A 58 -4.87 -29.82 -15.32
C ILE A 58 -5.18 -28.48 -14.63
N LEU A 59 -6.38 -27.95 -14.86
CA LEU A 59 -6.79 -26.66 -14.28
C LEU A 59 -7.28 -26.85 -12.84
N LYS A 60 -6.72 -26.09 -11.91
CA LYS A 60 -7.11 -26.06 -10.49
C LYS A 60 -7.77 -24.72 -10.16
N ASN A 61 -9.00 -24.77 -9.67
CA ASN A 61 -9.73 -23.56 -9.26
C ASN A 61 -9.21 -23.03 -7.92
N TRP A 62 -8.49 -21.92 -7.99
CA TRP A 62 -7.96 -21.16 -6.83
C TRP A 62 -8.37 -19.69 -6.91
N ARG A 63 -9.46 -19.40 -7.58
CA ARG A 63 -9.98 -18.03 -7.81
C ARG A 63 -10.25 -17.29 -6.49
N GLY A 64 -9.93 -16.00 -6.47
CA GLY A 64 -10.15 -15.12 -5.32
C GLY A 64 -9.25 -15.38 -4.10
N ARG A 65 -8.32 -16.33 -4.15
CA ARG A 65 -7.41 -16.62 -3.03
C ARG A 65 -6.28 -15.62 -2.98
N GLU A 66 -6.07 -15.04 -1.80
CA GLU A 66 -4.89 -14.23 -1.51
C GLU A 66 -3.67 -15.11 -1.17
N LEU A 67 -2.47 -14.55 -1.40
CA LEU A 67 -1.19 -15.20 -1.06
C LEU A 67 -1.05 -16.64 -1.62
N ALA A 68 -1.65 -16.89 -2.78
CA ALA A 68 -1.89 -18.24 -3.30
C ALA A 68 -0.65 -18.97 -3.84
N GLN A 69 0.44 -18.27 -4.22
CA GLN A 69 1.56 -18.87 -4.97
C GLN A 69 2.29 -19.99 -4.20
N ILE A 70 2.70 -19.72 -2.95
CA ILE A 70 3.40 -20.74 -2.14
C ILE A 70 2.48 -21.90 -1.76
N PRO A 71 1.25 -21.66 -1.29
CA PRO A 71 0.30 -22.73 -1.05
C PRO A 71 0.00 -23.60 -2.29
N SER A 72 -0.11 -22.99 -3.50
CA SER A 72 -0.36 -23.76 -4.73
C SER A 72 0.82 -24.67 -5.09
N TYR A 73 2.05 -24.21 -4.91
CA TYR A 73 3.25 -25.01 -5.17
C TYR A 73 3.37 -26.20 -4.22
N ASN A 74 3.09 -26.01 -2.93
CA ASN A 74 3.04 -27.11 -1.95
C ASN A 74 1.88 -28.08 -2.24
N SER A 75 0.70 -27.57 -2.63
CA SER A 75 -0.43 -28.40 -3.06
C SER A 75 -0.06 -29.24 -4.27
N CYS A 76 0.58 -28.63 -5.28
CA CYS A 76 1.06 -29.33 -6.47
C CYS A 76 2.02 -30.48 -6.11
N TYR A 77 3.04 -30.20 -5.29
CA TYR A 77 3.99 -31.23 -4.87
C TYR A 77 3.30 -32.41 -4.20
N ASN A 78 2.46 -32.14 -3.21
CA ASN A 78 1.78 -33.18 -2.42
C ASN A 78 0.82 -34.04 -3.27
N GLU A 79 0.11 -33.41 -4.21
CA GLU A 79 -0.86 -34.11 -5.06
C GLU A 79 -0.18 -34.96 -6.15
N PHE A 80 0.92 -34.47 -6.74
CA PHE A 80 1.48 -35.08 -7.96
C PHE A 80 2.82 -35.81 -7.76
N LYS A 81 3.43 -35.79 -6.57
CA LYS A 81 4.74 -36.41 -6.31
C LYS A 81 4.83 -37.90 -6.59
N ASN A 82 3.73 -38.63 -6.57
CA ASN A 82 3.68 -40.09 -6.87
C ASN A 82 3.32 -40.38 -8.33
N GLN A 83 3.06 -39.36 -9.15
CA GLN A 83 2.61 -39.50 -10.52
C GLN A 83 3.64 -39.06 -11.56
N TYR A 84 4.58 -38.20 -11.14
CA TYR A 84 5.62 -37.64 -11.99
C TYR A 84 6.99 -37.84 -11.36
N ASP A 85 8.05 -37.86 -12.18
CA ASP A 85 9.44 -37.96 -11.72
C ASP A 85 10.02 -36.61 -11.30
N TRP A 86 9.58 -35.52 -11.99
CA TRP A 86 10.04 -34.17 -11.77
C TRP A 86 8.90 -33.16 -11.90
N ILE A 87 8.96 -32.10 -11.09
CA ILE A 87 8.05 -30.95 -11.16
C ILE A 87 8.87 -29.67 -11.30
N ALA A 88 8.59 -28.89 -12.34
CA ALA A 88 9.12 -27.53 -12.52
C ALA A 88 8.12 -26.49 -12.02
N TYR A 89 8.58 -25.39 -11.42
CA TYR A 89 7.75 -24.33 -10.84
C TYR A 89 8.11 -23.00 -11.49
N TRP A 90 7.36 -22.62 -12.53
CA TRP A 90 7.65 -21.41 -13.32
C TRP A 90 6.45 -20.48 -13.44
N ASP A 91 6.74 -19.18 -13.59
CA ASP A 91 5.75 -18.16 -13.83
C ASP A 91 5.37 -18.13 -15.33
N ILE A 92 4.19 -17.53 -15.65
CA ILE A 92 3.65 -17.54 -17.04
C ILE A 92 4.49 -16.67 -18.01
N ASP A 93 5.45 -15.93 -17.52
CA ASP A 93 6.38 -15.13 -18.30
C ASP A 93 7.80 -15.73 -18.37
N GLU A 94 7.96 -17.02 -17.99
CA GLU A 94 9.21 -17.76 -17.99
C GLU A 94 9.17 -18.90 -18.99
N PHE A 95 10.19 -18.99 -19.85
CA PHE A 95 10.27 -19.94 -20.98
C PHE A 95 11.61 -20.64 -20.97
N ILE A 96 11.63 -21.99 -20.80
CA ILE A 96 12.86 -22.78 -20.74
C ILE A 96 13.57 -22.82 -22.09
N VAL A 97 14.87 -22.62 -22.06
CA VAL A 97 15.76 -22.82 -23.20
C VAL A 97 16.85 -23.80 -22.81
N PHE A 98 17.05 -24.81 -23.62
CA PHE A 98 18.15 -25.75 -23.50
C PHE A 98 19.26 -25.39 -24.48
N GLU A 99 20.52 -25.48 -24.05
CA GLU A 99 21.68 -25.13 -24.88
C GLU A 99 21.86 -26.11 -26.05
N LYS A 100 21.63 -27.40 -25.82
CA LYS A 100 21.86 -28.48 -26.78
C LYS A 100 20.65 -29.37 -26.98
N GLU A 101 19.94 -29.65 -25.93
CA GLU A 101 18.81 -30.58 -25.90
C GLU A 101 17.58 -29.92 -26.54
N LYS A 102 16.66 -30.74 -27.06
CA LYS A 102 15.38 -30.27 -27.63
C LYS A 102 14.26 -30.26 -26.60
N THR A 103 14.28 -31.23 -25.69
CA THR A 103 13.21 -31.50 -24.74
C THR A 103 13.70 -31.53 -23.29
N ILE A 104 12.74 -31.37 -22.37
CA ILE A 104 12.98 -31.48 -20.92
C ILE A 104 13.43 -32.90 -20.55
N ASP A 105 12.93 -33.92 -21.24
CA ASP A 105 13.28 -35.32 -21.00
C ASP A 105 14.76 -35.60 -21.36
N GLU A 106 15.20 -35.15 -22.54
CA GLU A 106 16.61 -35.22 -22.93
C GLU A 106 17.53 -34.49 -21.93
N PHE A 107 17.11 -33.31 -21.47
CA PHE A 107 17.88 -32.52 -20.50
C PHE A 107 18.02 -33.26 -19.16
N LEU A 108 16.90 -33.76 -18.60
CA LEU A 108 16.87 -34.43 -17.30
C LEU A 108 17.48 -35.83 -17.30
N SER A 109 17.60 -36.46 -18.49
CA SER A 109 18.20 -37.80 -18.65
C SER A 109 19.72 -37.80 -18.56
N LYS A 110 20.38 -36.65 -18.47
CA LYS A 110 21.82 -36.56 -18.33
C LYS A 110 22.33 -37.21 -17.04
N ASP A 111 23.41 -37.92 -17.10
CA ASP A 111 24.04 -38.60 -15.94
C ASP A 111 24.29 -37.66 -14.76
N VAL A 112 24.63 -36.39 -15.03
CA VAL A 112 24.89 -35.37 -14.00
C VAL A 112 23.66 -35.09 -13.13
N PHE A 113 22.44 -35.42 -13.58
CA PHE A 113 21.20 -35.22 -12.86
C PHE A 113 20.62 -36.49 -12.21
N LYS A 114 21.23 -37.65 -12.47
CA LYS A 114 20.67 -38.95 -12.03
C LYS A 114 20.37 -39.03 -10.54
N ASN A 115 21.23 -38.49 -9.70
CA ASN A 115 21.13 -38.52 -8.23
C ASN A 115 20.78 -37.16 -7.63
N GLN A 116 20.35 -36.21 -8.45
CA GLN A 116 20.06 -34.85 -7.97
C GLN A 116 18.59 -34.72 -7.53
N GLN A 117 18.35 -33.85 -6.58
CA GLN A 117 17.01 -33.59 -6.04
C GLN A 117 16.40 -32.28 -6.54
N ASN A 118 17.23 -31.26 -6.79
CA ASN A 118 16.76 -29.95 -7.26
C ASN A 118 17.76 -29.35 -8.24
N ILE A 119 17.29 -29.02 -9.45
CA ILE A 119 18.09 -28.38 -10.49
C ILE A 119 17.72 -26.91 -10.56
N ARG A 120 18.69 -26.04 -10.36
CA ARG A 120 18.48 -24.58 -10.32
C ARG A 120 18.73 -23.98 -11.69
N ILE A 121 17.70 -23.31 -12.26
CA ILE A 121 17.74 -22.74 -13.60
C ILE A 121 17.71 -21.21 -13.48
N CYS A 122 18.76 -20.53 -13.95
CA CYS A 122 18.87 -19.07 -13.91
C CYS A 122 17.90 -18.38 -14.88
N TRP A 123 17.47 -17.20 -14.50
CA TRP A 123 16.81 -16.30 -15.42
C TRP A 123 17.78 -15.69 -16.44
N LYS A 124 17.27 -15.47 -17.64
CA LYS A 124 17.82 -14.59 -18.66
C LYS A 124 16.76 -13.54 -18.98
N GLN A 125 16.91 -12.39 -18.35
CA GLN A 125 15.94 -11.31 -18.43
C GLN A 125 15.99 -10.64 -19.80
N TYR A 126 14.82 -10.40 -20.39
CA TYR A 126 14.67 -9.65 -21.63
C TYR A 126 14.10 -8.25 -21.38
N THR A 127 14.45 -7.30 -22.27
CA THR A 127 13.92 -5.94 -22.26
C THR A 127 12.61 -5.87 -23.03
N ASP A 128 12.00 -4.68 -23.07
CA ASP A 128 10.83 -4.41 -23.91
C ASP A 128 11.16 -4.28 -25.40
N ASN A 129 12.40 -4.48 -25.80
CA ASN A 129 12.89 -4.36 -27.19
C ASN A 129 12.58 -3.00 -27.85
N GLY A 130 12.45 -1.94 -27.05
CA GLY A 130 12.03 -0.60 -27.51
C GLY A 130 10.54 -0.46 -27.77
N LEU A 131 9.75 -1.53 -27.69
CA LEU A 131 8.32 -1.52 -27.95
C LEU A 131 7.57 -0.75 -26.85
N VAL A 132 6.55 -0.02 -27.25
CA VAL A 132 5.71 0.80 -26.37
C VAL A 132 4.36 0.13 -26.10
N LYS A 133 3.80 -0.52 -27.13
CA LYS A 133 2.49 -1.19 -27.11
C LYS A 133 2.60 -2.65 -27.53
N ALA A 134 1.63 -3.45 -27.11
CA ALA A 134 1.45 -4.80 -27.63
C ALA A 134 1.12 -4.77 -29.14
N ASN A 135 1.64 -5.75 -29.87
CA ASN A 135 1.42 -5.89 -31.32
C ASN A 135 0.78 -7.23 -31.71
N GLY A 136 0.22 -7.97 -30.74
CA GLY A 136 -0.48 -9.24 -30.97
C GLY A 136 0.41 -10.48 -31.17
N ASN A 137 1.74 -10.31 -31.33
CA ASN A 137 2.65 -11.44 -31.48
C ASN A 137 3.05 -12.04 -30.13
N TYR A 138 3.51 -13.28 -30.14
CA TYR A 138 4.02 -13.98 -28.97
C TYR A 138 5.23 -13.27 -28.36
N SER A 139 5.36 -13.32 -27.03
CA SER A 139 6.42 -12.66 -26.26
C SER A 139 7.81 -13.08 -26.72
N ILE A 140 7.99 -14.38 -27.02
CA ILE A 140 9.26 -14.96 -27.50
C ILE A 140 9.72 -14.36 -28.84
N ASN A 141 8.79 -13.90 -29.66
CA ASN A 141 9.09 -13.31 -30.97
C ASN A 141 9.28 -11.79 -30.89
N ARG A 142 8.67 -11.12 -29.89
CA ARG A 142 8.71 -9.67 -29.74
C ARG A 142 9.92 -9.18 -28.96
N PHE A 143 10.34 -9.93 -27.95
CA PHE A 143 11.36 -9.50 -27.00
C PHE A 143 12.64 -10.32 -27.22
N THR A 144 13.52 -9.81 -28.06
CA THR A 144 14.79 -10.46 -28.45
C THR A 144 16.01 -9.81 -27.83
N GLU A 145 15.90 -8.59 -27.31
CA GLU A 145 16.98 -7.86 -26.69
C GLU A 145 17.18 -8.30 -25.23
N VAL A 146 18.35 -8.86 -24.95
CA VAL A 146 18.69 -9.35 -23.61
C VAL A 146 19.04 -8.18 -22.69
N PHE A 147 18.52 -8.20 -21.47
CA PHE A 147 18.93 -7.31 -20.39
C PHE A 147 20.30 -7.74 -19.85
N ASP A 148 21.37 -7.35 -20.53
CA ASP A 148 22.76 -7.67 -20.21
C ASP A 148 23.55 -6.44 -19.72
N LYS A 149 24.83 -6.64 -19.47
CA LYS A 149 25.74 -5.56 -19.04
C LYS A 149 25.89 -4.47 -20.09
N SER A 150 25.93 -4.84 -21.38
CA SER A 150 26.05 -3.91 -22.50
C SER A 150 24.81 -3.02 -22.60
N PHE A 151 23.62 -3.61 -22.48
CA PHE A 151 22.36 -2.87 -22.41
C PHE A 151 22.35 -1.89 -21.21
N CYS A 152 22.78 -2.34 -20.03
CA CYS A 152 22.83 -1.49 -18.84
C CYS A 152 23.74 -0.28 -19.05
N LEU A 153 24.95 -0.49 -19.57
CA LEU A 153 25.91 0.59 -19.85
C LEU A 153 25.37 1.59 -20.87
N LYS A 154 24.86 1.08 -22.00
CA LYS A 154 24.28 1.90 -23.09
C LYS A 154 23.13 2.79 -22.62
N ASN A 155 22.30 2.30 -21.70
CA ASN A 155 21.09 2.97 -21.23
C ASN A 155 21.24 3.64 -19.85
N LYS A 156 22.47 3.72 -19.31
CA LYS A 156 22.79 4.31 -17.99
C LYS A 156 22.00 3.66 -16.83
N ILE A 157 21.76 2.37 -16.94
CA ILE A 157 21.11 1.55 -15.90
C ILE A 157 22.19 0.96 -15.00
N PRO A 158 22.03 0.96 -13.66
CA PRO A 158 23.00 0.36 -12.76
C PRO A 158 23.25 -1.12 -13.09
N ILE A 159 24.52 -1.51 -13.26
CA ILE A 159 24.91 -2.90 -13.54
C ILE A 159 24.47 -3.86 -12.43
N ALA A 160 24.31 -3.36 -11.21
CA ALA A 160 23.72 -4.13 -10.10
C ALA A 160 22.34 -4.71 -10.44
N ASN A 161 21.54 -4.02 -11.26
CA ASN A 161 20.21 -4.51 -11.69
C ASN A 161 20.35 -5.75 -12.58
N TYR A 162 21.36 -5.79 -13.47
CA TYR A 162 21.68 -6.97 -14.27
C TYR A 162 21.95 -8.18 -13.39
N TYR A 163 22.87 -8.06 -12.42
CA TYR A 163 23.18 -9.17 -11.53
C TYR A 163 21.99 -9.55 -10.65
N ASN A 164 21.30 -8.57 -10.09
CA ASN A 164 20.15 -8.80 -9.22
C ASN A 164 19.01 -9.54 -9.90
N SER A 165 18.82 -9.35 -11.21
CA SER A 165 17.80 -10.03 -11.98
C SER A 165 18.27 -11.41 -12.48
N ASN A 166 19.38 -11.44 -13.18
CA ASN A 166 19.79 -12.63 -13.94
C ASN A 166 20.44 -13.75 -13.08
N THR A 167 20.85 -13.46 -11.84
CA THR A 167 21.30 -14.50 -10.90
C THR A 167 20.17 -15.19 -10.16
N GLN A 168 18.92 -14.66 -10.25
CA GLN A 168 17.76 -15.35 -9.70
C GLN A 168 17.48 -16.63 -10.49
N CYS A 169 16.94 -17.61 -9.80
CA CYS A 169 16.67 -18.92 -10.40
C CYS A 169 15.35 -19.50 -9.92
N LYS A 170 14.84 -20.42 -10.71
CA LYS A 170 13.73 -21.32 -10.40
C LYS A 170 14.23 -22.75 -10.28
N GLY A 171 13.41 -23.67 -9.81
CA GLY A 171 13.79 -25.04 -9.61
C GLY A 171 13.00 -26.03 -10.45
N ILE A 172 13.68 -27.14 -10.78
CA ILE A 172 13.06 -28.37 -11.23
C ILE A 172 13.32 -29.37 -10.11
N LEU A 173 12.27 -29.81 -9.45
CA LEU A 173 12.30 -30.59 -8.22
C LEU A 173 11.96 -32.05 -8.49
N ARG A 174 12.78 -32.98 -8.00
CA ARG A 174 12.47 -34.42 -8.02
C ARG A 174 11.36 -34.73 -7.02
N THR A 175 10.52 -35.70 -7.36
CA THR A 175 9.30 -35.99 -6.58
C THR A 175 9.48 -37.02 -5.46
N ASN A 176 10.53 -37.83 -5.50
CA ASN A 176 10.81 -38.86 -4.51
C ASN A 176 11.51 -38.37 -3.24
N ILE A 177 11.38 -37.08 -2.92
CA ILE A 177 11.96 -36.48 -1.72
C ILE A 177 10.97 -36.61 -0.56
N GLU A 178 11.42 -37.16 0.55
CA GLU A 178 10.57 -37.48 1.70
C GLU A 178 9.90 -36.24 2.32
N LYS A 179 10.67 -35.15 2.47
CA LYS A 179 10.17 -33.89 3.04
C LYS A 179 10.54 -32.72 2.14
N VAL A 180 9.53 -32.09 1.56
CA VAL A 180 9.65 -30.86 0.78
C VAL A 180 8.75 -29.81 1.41
N ASN A 181 9.29 -28.60 1.63
CA ASN A 181 8.54 -27.44 2.06
C ASN A 181 8.93 -26.25 1.19
N ILE A 182 8.09 -25.87 0.25
CA ILE A 182 8.31 -24.72 -0.63
C ILE A 182 7.99 -23.47 0.16
N THR A 183 9.01 -22.64 0.44
CA THR A 183 8.91 -21.45 1.29
C THR A 183 8.91 -20.14 0.50
N SER A 184 9.28 -20.21 -0.78
CA SER A 184 9.21 -19.07 -1.69
C SER A 184 9.06 -19.56 -3.14
N PRO A 185 8.71 -18.69 -4.10
CA PRO A 185 8.70 -19.08 -5.53
C PRO A 185 10.08 -19.51 -6.07
N HIS A 186 11.12 -19.30 -5.30
CA HIS A 186 12.51 -19.56 -5.67
C HIS A 186 13.20 -20.60 -4.78
N VAL A 187 12.64 -20.99 -3.65
CA VAL A 187 13.32 -21.86 -2.66
C VAL A 187 12.40 -23.01 -2.29
N HIS A 188 12.90 -24.23 -2.49
CA HIS A 188 12.15 -25.47 -2.26
C HIS A 188 12.54 -26.18 -0.95
N SER A 189 13.44 -25.56 -0.16
CA SER A 189 13.94 -26.10 1.12
C SER A 189 14.59 -27.48 1.01
N VAL A 190 15.29 -27.74 -0.11
CA VAL A 190 16.09 -28.93 -0.34
C VAL A 190 17.55 -28.61 0.00
N THR A 191 18.14 -29.39 0.90
CA THR A 191 19.48 -29.13 1.43
C THR A 191 20.58 -30.02 0.84
N LYS A 192 20.22 -31.08 0.14
CA LYS A 192 21.14 -32.06 -0.42
C LYS A 192 20.90 -32.24 -1.93
N ALA A 193 21.95 -32.61 -2.66
CA ALA A 193 21.83 -32.92 -4.09
C ALA A 193 21.15 -31.80 -4.91
N VAL A 194 21.58 -30.55 -4.66
CA VAL A 194 21.15 -29.36 -5.39
C VAL A 194 22.25 -28.93 -6.33
N VAL A 195 21.91 -28.79 -7.61
CA VAL A 195 22.86 -28.44 -8.67
C VAL A 195 22.32 -27.33 -9.56
N ASP A 196 23.21 -26.66 -10.28
CA ASP A 196 22.85 -25.76 -11.37
C ASP A 196 22.52 -26.55 -12.68
N ALA A 197 22.16 -25.83 -13.72
CA ALA A 197 21.81 -26.40 -15.04
C ALA A 197 22.99 -27.13 -15.73
N THR A 198 24.21 -27.03 -15.23
CA THR A 198 25.42 -27.76 -15.71
C THR A 198 25.72 -29.00 -14.88
N GLY A 199 24.99 -29.26 -13.80
CA GLY A 199 25.22 -30.34 -12.85
C GLY A 199 26.20 -30.00 -11.73
N LYS A 200 26.67 -28.75 -11.63
CA LYS A 200 27.59 -28.34 -10.55
C LYS A 200 26.81 -28.08 -9.26
N PRO A 201 27.34 -28.53 -8.11
CA PRO A 201 26.70 -28.28 -6.81
C PRO A 201 26.46 -26.78 -6.53
N CYS A 202 25.30 -26.46 -6.01
CA CYS A 202 24.93 -25.11 -5.60
C CYS A 202 23.98 -25.12 -4.40
N LYS A 203 23.60 -23.96 -3.89
CA LYS A 203 22.62 -23.82 -2.80
C LYS A 203 21.20 -23.68 -3.35
N ASP A 204 20.23 -24.24 -2.64
CA ASP A 204 18.80 -23.95 -2.88
C ASP A 204 18.48 -22.56 -2.31
N GLY A 205 18.61 -21.54 -3.14
CA GLY A 205 18.45 -20.14 -2.76
C GLY A 205 17.79 -19.32 -3.88
N ILE A 206 17.40 -18.09 -3.56
CA ILE A 206 16.83 -17.16 -4.55
C ILE A 206 17.82 -16.90 -5.69
N LYS A 207 19.12 -16.83 -5.38
CA LYS A 207 20.21 -16.61 -6.33
C LYS A 207 21.16 -17.80 -6.34
N ILE A 208 21.68 -18.13 -7.51
CA ILE A 208 22.59 -19.24 -7.67
C ILE A 208 24.07 -18.87 -7.37
N GLY A 209 24.38 -17.58 -7.35
CA GLY A 209 25.74 -17.07 -7.12
C GLY A 209 25.86 -15.59 -7.49
N ASN A 210 27.09 -15.15 -7.75
CA ASN A 210 27.39 -13.74 -8.08
C ASN A 210 27.28 -13.43 -9.58
N ALA A 211 27.15 -14.44 -10.44
CA ALA A 211 26.98 -14.29 -11.88
C ALA A 211 25.91 -15.28 -12.40
N PRO A 212 25.15 -14.90 -13.46
CA PRO A 212 24.19 -15.82 -14.05
C PRO A 212 24.88 -16.98 -14.77
N ILE A 213 24.21 -18.14 -14.75
CA ILE A 213 24.66 -19.35 -15.46
C ILE A 213 23.69 -19.57 -16.63
N TRP A 214 24.15 -19.29 -17.85
CA TRP A 214 23.42 -19.49 -19.11
C TRP A 214 24.10 -20.59 -19.94
N LYS A 215 24.43 -21.71 -19.25
CA LYS A 215 24.95 -22.95 -19.83
C LYS A 215 24.07 -24.11 -19.41
N GLY A 216 23.93 -25.09 -20.27
CA GLY A 216 23.04 -26.22 -20.09
C GLY A 216 21.58 -25.84 -20.30
N ALA A 217 21.01 -25.01 -19.44
CA ALA A 217 19.67 -24.46 -19.59
C ALA A 217 19.51 -23.13 -18.86
N TRP A 218 18.54 -22.32 -19.30
CA TRP A 218 18.13 -21.10 -18.63
C TRP A 218 16.65 -20.79 -18.91
N LEU A 219 16.04 -19.89 -18.12
CA LEU A 219 14.69 -19.39 -18.34
C LEU A 219 14.73 -18.00 -19.00
N ASN A 220 14.26 -17.88 -20.23
CA ASN A 220 13.96 -16.57 -20.81
C ASN A 220 12.81 -15.96 -20.01
N HIS A 221 13.03 -14.77 -19.44
CA HIS A 221 12.08 -14.12 -18.56
C HIS A 221 11.60 -12.80 -19.17
N TYR A 222 10.34 -12.79 -19.60
CA TYR A 222 9.67 -11.64 -20.23
C TYR A 222 8.86 -10.84 -19.20
N ARG A 223 9.49 -10.56 -18.07
CA ARG A 223 8.86 -9.99 -16.87
C ARG A 223 8.11 -8.69 -17.12
N PHE A 224 8.62 -7.83 -17.97
CA PHE A 224 8.09 -6.47 -18.11
C PHE A 224 7.22 -6.30 -19.35
N ARG A 225 7.52 -7.02 -20.45
CA ARG A 225 6.89 -6.83 -21.76
C ARG A 225 6.93 -5.37 -22.17
N THR A 226 5.89 -4.80 -22.81
CA THR A 226 5.81 -3.36 -23.10
C THR A 226 5.31 -2.56 -21.90
N ILE A 227 5.53 -1.24 -21.90
CA ILE A 227 5.00 -0.35 -20.86
C ILE A 227 3.46 -0.40 -20.78
N GLU A 228 2.77 -0.55 -21.93
CA GLU A 228 1.32 -0.72 -21.96
C GLU A 228 0.87 -1.99 -21.25
N GLU A 229 1.47 -3.15 -21.59
CA GLU A 229 1.16 -4.44 -20.98
C GLU A 229 1.49 -4.44 -19.49
N PHE A 230 2.61 -3.82 -19.12
CA PHE A 230 3.02 -3.71 -17.73
C PHE A 230 1.99 -2.95 -16.88
N ILE A 231 1.49 -1.82 -17.39
CA ILE A 231 0.49 -1.00 -16.68
C ILE A 231 -0.85 -1.71 -16.63
N LYS A 232 -1.34 -2.23 -17.78
CA LYS A 232 -2.67 -2.85 -17.88
C LYS A 232 -2.78 -4.19 -17.17
N GLN A 233 -1.68 -4.89 -16.98
CA GLN A 233 -1.66 -6.23 -16.38
C GLN A 233 -0.91 -6.25 -15.05
N LYS A 234 0.43 -6.08 -15.04
CA LYS A 234 1.23 -6.30 -13.83
C LYS A 234 0.95 -5.28 -12.71
N MET A 235 0.71 -4.03 -13.07
CA MET A 235 0.32 -3.02 -12.08
C MET A 235 -1.10 -3.24 -11.56
N VAL A 236 -2.01 -3.81 -12.37
CA VAL A 236 -3.40 -4.09 -11.99
C VAL A 236 -3.48 -5.34 -11.11
N ARG A 237 -2.88 -6.45 -11.56
CA ARG A 237 -2.98 -7.73 -10.83
C ARG A 237 -2.23 -7.74 -9.51
N LEU A 238 -1.23 -6.85 -9.37
CA LEU A 238 -0.28 -6.89 -8.26
C LEU A 238 0.47 -8.24 -8.22
N TRP A 239 1.20 -8.49 -7.15
CA TRP A 239 1.88 -9.80 -7.03
C TRP A 239 0.93 -10.80 -6.38
N PRO A 240 0.64 -11.96 -7.00
CA PRO A 240 -0.18 -13.01 -6.41
C PRO A 240 0.57 -13.73 -5.29
N THR A 241 1.37 -13.03 -4.52
CA THR A 241 2.42 -13.65 -3.76
C THR A 241 2.03 -13.90 -2.33
N GLY A 242 2.22 -15.10 -1.89
CA GLY A 242 2.57 -15.41 -0.54
C GLY A 242 3.90 -14.82 -0.05
N TYR A 243 4.43 -13.80 -0.67
CA TYR A 243 5.69 -13.19 -0.24
C TYR A 243 5.41 -12.01 0.70
N LYS A 244 5.67 -12.21 1.98
CA LYS A 244 5.50 -11.21 3.07
C LYS A 244 6.39 -9.95 2.92
N GLY A 245 6.89 -9.64 1.75
CA GLY A 245 7.81 -8.53 1.51
C GLY A 245 7.55 -7.70 0.25
N GLY A 246 6.65 -8.14 -0.62
CA GLY A 246 6.33 -7.43 -1.86
C GLY A 246 5.02 -6.67 -1.75
N GLY A 247 5.02 -5.51 -1.09
CA GLY A 247 3.87 -4.61 -1.11
C GLY A 247 3.55 -4.16 -2.54
N SER A 248 2.29 -3.92 -2.82
CA SER A 248 1.74 -3.47 -4.10
C SER A 248 2.37 -2.21 -4.68
N GLY A 249 3.05 -1.42 -3.87
CA GLY A 249 3.73 -0.21 -4.31
C GLY A 249 5.11 -0.43 -4.92
N TYR A 250 5.62 -1.67 -4.97
CA TYR A 250 6.87 -1.98 -5.66
C TYR A 250 6.69 -2.14 -7.18
N ILE A 251 5.48 -2.52 -7.63
CA ILE A 251 5.16 -2.62 -9.06
C ILE A 251 4.65 -1.27 -9.55
N ASN A 252 5.56 -0.46 -10.05
CA ASN A 252 5.29 0.86 -10.60
C ASN A 252 6.15 1.11 -11.83
N THR A 253 5.91 2.23 -12.52
CA THR A 253 6.67 2.58 -13.73
C THR A 253 8.17 2.79 -13.47
N ASN A 254 8.59 3.15 -12.25
CA ASN A 254 10.01 3.23 -11.90
C ASN A 254 10.67 1.85 -11.92
N LEU A 255 9.97 0.81 -11.44
CA LEU A 255 10.45 -0.56 -11.56
C LEU A 255 10.62 -0.96 -13.04
N PHE A 256 9.67 -0.62 -13.90
CA PHE A 256 9.77 -0.87 -15.34
C PHE A 256 11.04 -0.23 -15.93
N PHE A 257 11.28 1.05 -15.65
CA PHE A 257 12.44 1.79 -16.17
C PHE A 257 13.79 1.44 -15.51
N GLN A 258 13.80 0.65 -14.46
CA GLN A 258 15.04 0.03 -13.94
C GLN A 258 15.58 -1.08 -14.85
N TYR A 259 14.75 -1.59 -15.77
CA TYR A 259 15.08 -2.72 -16.65
C TYR A 259 14.87 -2.41 -18.13
N ASN A 260 14.30 -1.27 -18.45
CA ASN A 260 14.00 -0.86 -19.82
C ASN A 260 14.43 0.59 -20.07
N LYS A 261 14.75 0.89 -21.34
CA LYS A 261 15.09 2.26 -21.73
C LYS A 261 13.90 3.19 -21.51
N LYS A 262 14.13 4.28 -20.78
CA LYS A 262 13.15 5.36 -20.61
C LYS A 262 13.15 6.25 -21.86
N THR A 263 12.00 6.43 -22.49
CA THR A 263 11.79 7.32 -23.63
C THR A 263 10.60 8.25 -23.36
N ALA A 264 10.54 9.39 -24.08
CA ALA A 264 9.43 10.32 -23.98
C ALA A 264 8.10 9.64 -24.31
N GLU A 265 8.04 8.86 -25.39
CA GLU A 265 6.86 8.13 -25.83
C GLU A 265 6.32 7.14 -24.78
N LYS A 266 7.22 6.35 -24.17
CA LYS A 266 6.84 5.42 -23.07
C LYS A 266 6.33 6.17 -21.85
N THR A 267 6.97 7.28 -21.51
CA THR A 267 6.57 8.11 -20.36
C THR A 267 5.20 8.75 -20.61
N GLU A 268 4.97 9.27 -21.82
CA GLU A 268 3.68 9.86 -22.22
C GLU A 268 2.54 8.83 -22.21
N LEU A 269 2.78 7.64 -22.81
CA LEU A 269 1.79 6.56 -22.77
C LEU A 269 1.49 6.11 -21.34
N ALA A 270 2.53 5.97 -20.49
CA ALA A 270 2.35 5.61 -19.09
C ALA A 270 1.50 6.64 -18.37
N ASN A 271 1.79 7.92 -18.52
CA ASN A 271 1.01 9.00 -17.92
C ASN A 271 -0.45 8.99 -18.38
N ARG A 272 -0.69 8.76 -19.67
CA ARG A 272 -2.04 8.66 -20.24
C ARG A 272 -2.82 7.45 -19.69
N LEU A 273 -2.19 6.27 -19.63
CA LEU A 273 -2.85 5.04 -19.14
C LEU A 273 -3.10 5.05 -17.63
N LEU A 274 -2.28 5.76 -16.89
CA LEU A 274 -2.44 5.95 -15.44
C LEU A 274 -3.42 7.08 -15.10
N GLY A 275 -4.13 7.61 -16.07
CA GLY A 275 -5.14 8.66 -15.88
C GLY A 275 -4.56 10.07 -15.81
N ASN A 276 -3.52 10.35 -16.61
CA ASN A 276 -2.84 11.67 -16.69
C ASN A 276 -2.34 12.21 -15.33
N VAL A 277 -2.10 11.34 -14.36
CA VAL A 277 -1.34 11.75 -13.17
C VAL A 277 0.10 11.95 -13.64
N LYS A 278 0.44 13.19 -14.02
CA LYS A 278 1.83 13.58 -14.21
C LYS A 278 2.59 13.19 -12.95
N GLU A 279 3.84 12.75 -13.06
CA GLU A 279 4.72 12.52 -11.89
C GLU A 279 4.77 13.76 -10.97
N THR A 280 4.43 14.93 -11.53
CA THR A 280 4.24 16.20 -10.83
C THR A 280 3.02 16.23 -9.89
N ASP A 281 2.11 15.26 -9.97
CA ASP A 281 0.85 15.26 -9.21
C ASP A 281 0.88 14.30 -8.01
N VAL A 282 2.02 13.64 -7.76
CA VAL A 282 2.25 12.93 -6.50
C VAL A 282 2.60 13.96 -5.42
N VAL A 283 1.72 14.08 -4.46
CA VAL A 283 1.84 15.03 -3.35
C VAL A 283 2.37 14.31 -2.11
N ASN A 284 3.54 14.72 -1.64
CA ASN A 284 4.12 14.18 -0.41
C ASN A 284 3.43 14.81 0.80
N VAL A 285 2.74 14.01 1.60
CA VAL A 285 1.98 14.46 2.76
C VAL A 285 2.64 13.99 4.04
N ASN A 286 2.85 14.93 4.97
CA ASN A 286 3.27 14.62 6.32
C ASN A 286 2.07 14.21 7.16
N SER A 287 2.12 13.04 7.79
CA SER A 287 1.04 12.57 8.65
C SER A 287 1.54 11.49 9.61
N TRP A 288 0.83 11.30 10.70
CA TRP A 288 1.11 10.23 11.66
C TRP A 288 0.28 8.98 11.34
N VAL A 289 0.70 8.27 10.31
CA VAL A 289 0.01 7.08 9.79
C VAL A 289 0.92 5.87 9.76
N ILE A 290 0.32 4.69 9.72
CA ILE A 290 1.00 3.41 9.56
C ILE A 290 0.48 2.76 8.28
N PHE A 291 1.38 2.36 7.39
CA PHE A 291 1.05 1.51 6.27
C PHE A 291 1.46 0.08 6.57
N LYS A 292 0.58 -0.87 6.28
CA LYS A 292 0.87 -2.29 6.33
C LYS A 292 1.90 -2.66 5.26
N ARG A 293 2.45 -3.87 5.35
CA ARG A 293 3.44 -4.36 4.39
C ARG A 293 2.92 -4.47 2.95
N ASP A 294 1.62 -4.67 2.78
CA ASP A 294 0.94 -4.71 1.48
C ASP A 294 0.68 -3.31 0.90
N GLY A 295 1.09 -2.26 1.60
CA GLY A 295 0.89 -0.87 1.19
C GLY A 295 -0.49 -0.31 1.56
N SER A 296 -1.39 -1.10 2.16
CA SER A 296 -2.66 -0.60 2.65
C SER A 296 -2.47 0.21 3.93
N LEU A 297 -3.34 1.20 4.16
CA LEU A 297 -3.35 1.98 5.37
C LEU A 297 -3.82 1.12 6.55
N ALA A 298 -3.05 1.08 7.65
CA ALA A 298 -3.51 0.47 8.88
C ALA A 298 -4.39 1.47 9.64
N PRO A 299 -5.60 1.11 10.08
CA PRO A 299 -6.46 1.97 10.90
C PRO A 299 -5.80 2.25 12.26
N ASN A 300 -5.01 3.33 12.33
CA ASN A 300 -4.19 3.67 13.49
C ASN A 300 -4.68 4.90 14.24
N ASN A 301 -4.96 5.98 13.53
CA ASN A 301 -5.54 7.20 14.05
C ASN A 301 -6.41 7.85 12.98
N TRP A 302 -7.70 7.72 13.11
CA TRP A 302 -8.66 8.14 12.09
C TRP A 302 -8.41 9.56 11.56
N GLY A 303 -8.13 10.51 12.46
CA GLY A 303 -7.88 11.90 12.08
C GLY A 303 -6.62 12.11 11.22
N ASP A 304 -5.58 11.33 11.43
CA ASP A 304 -4.38 11.37 10.59
C ASP A 304 -4.57 10.53 9.32
N ASP A 305 -5.31 9.41 9.41
CA ASP A 305 -5.52 8.46 8.34
C ASP A 305 -6.38 9.06 7.19
N ILE A 306 -7.30 9.99 7.50
CA ILE A 306 -8.18 10.61 6.49
C ILE A 306 -7.46 11.52 5.50
N ASN A 307 -6.21 11.90 5.73
CA ASN A 307 -5.36 12.49 4.70
C ASN A 307 -5.26 11.58 3.48
N PHE A 308 -5.13 10.26 3.69
CA PHE A 308 -4.90 9.28 2.63
C PHE A 308 -6.18 8.58 2.16
N THR A 309 -7.25 8.67 2.92
CA THR A 309 -8.55 8.10 2.55
C THR A 309 -9.47 9.17 1.98
N PHE A 310 -9.81 10.19 2.74
CA PHE A 310 -10.74 11.22 2.30
C PHE A 310 -10.11 12.23 1.32
N LEU A 311 -9.04 12.94 1.72
CA LEU A 311 -8.46 14.00 0.88
C LEU A 311 -7.90 13.46 -0.43
N ASN A 312 -7.27 12.30 -0.42
CA ASN A 312 -6.78 11.65 -1.64
C ASN A 312 -7.90 11.30 -2.63
N ASN A 313 -9.14 11.21 -2.16
CA ASN A 313 -10.28 10.86 -2.99
C ASN A 313 -11.02 12.05 -3.56
N ILE A 314 -10.99 13.20 -2.90
CA ILE A 314 -11.68 14.40 -3.37
C ILE A 314 -10.82 15.28 -4.27
N PHE A 315 -9.49 15.24 -4.15
CA PHE A 315 -8.58 16.03 -4.96
C PHE A 315 -8.02 15.25 -6.15
N ASP A 316 -7.76 15.95 -7.26
CA ASP A 316 -7.15 15.40 -8.47
C ASP A 316 -5.62 15.26 -8.31
N ILE A 317 -5.24 14.49 -7.31
CA ILE A 317 -3.85 14.21 -6.92
C ILE A 317 -3.74 12.80 -6.37
N LYS A 318 -2.52 12.31 -6.28
CA LYS A 318 -2.18 11.08 -5.57
C LYS A 318 -1.31 11.43 -4.36
N MET A 319 -1.85 11.25 -3.16
CA MET A 319 -1.11 11.49 -1.93
C MET A 319 -0.19 10.32 -1.59
N SER A 320 1.06 10.63 -1.26
CA SER A 320 2.06 9.69 -0.74
C SER A 320 2.57 10.19 0.61
N LEU A 321 2.87 9.28 1.53
CA LEU A 321 3.52 9.68 2.78
C LEU A 321 4.91 10.25 2.46
N ASN A 322 5.23 11.39 3.06
CA ASN A 322 6.54 12.00 2.88
C ASN A 322 7.64 11.15 3.53
N ASP A 323 8.48 10.56 2.70
CA ASP A 323 9.68 9.82 3.05
C ASP A 323 10.92 10.34 2.32
N SER A 324 10.76 11.41 1.53
CA SER A 324 11.83 12.07 0.77
C SER A 324 12.70 13.00 1.62
N GLY A 325 12.45 13.07 2.94
CA GLY A 325 13.15 14.00 3.83
C GLY A 325 12.94 15.45 3.40
N ASP A 326 14.03 16.22 3.29
CA ASP A 326 14.00 17.65 2.95
C ASP A 326 14.13 17.95 1.45
N SER A 327 14.13 16.92 0.59
CA SER A 327 14.48 17.09 -0.83
C SER A 327 13.33 17.55 -1.72
N ALA A 328 12.07 17.28 -1.35
CA ALA A 328 10.90 17.59 -2.15
C ALA A 328 9.87 18.44 -1.40
N VAL A 329 9.01 19.13 -2.16
CA VAL A 329 7.85 19.84 -1.59
C VAL A 329 6.95 18.82 -0.89
N ASN A 330 6.57 19.14 0.33
CA ASN A 330 5.71 18.31 1.16
C ASN A 330 4.65 19.15 1.87
N TYR A 331 3.59 18.51 2.32
CA TYR A 331 2.40 19.19 2.81
C TYR A 331 2.02 18.71 4.21
N CYS A 332 1.66 19.67 5.08
CA CYS A 332 0.97 19.43 6.34
C CYS A 332 -0.50 19.85 6.17
N LEU A 333 -1.42 18.87 6.19
CA LEU A 333 -2.84 19.08 5.91
C LEU A 333 -3.69 18.86 7.18
N ILE A 334 -4.25 17.66 7.40
CA ILE A 334 -5.01 17.32 8.59
C ILE A 334 -4.05 16.82 9.68
N GLY A 335 -4.26 17.29 10.91
CA GLY A 335 -3.53 16.79 12.07
C GLY A 335 -2.82 17.87 12.90
N SER A 336 -2.37 17.49 14.10
CA SER A 336 -1.59 18.37 15.00
C SER A 336 -0.09 18.16 14.79
N ILE A 337 0.39 18.46 13.57
CA ILE A 337 1.71 18.07 13.07
C ILE A 337 2.65 19.25 12.79
N LEU A 338 2.33 20.47 13.28
CA LEU A 338 3.24 21.62 13.20
C LEU A 338 4.36 21.50 14.25
N ASN A 339 5.35 20.66 13.97
CA ASN A 339 6.50 20.40 14.83
C ASN A 339 7.75 20.04 14.02
N ASN A 340 8.89 19.89 14.70
CA ASN A 340 10.20 19.64 14.08
C ASN A 340 10.33 18.29 13.34
N ARG A 341 9.39 17.37 13.52
CA ARG A 341 9.39 16.10 12.81
C ARG A 341 8.84 16.23 11.39
N TYR A 342 7.88 17.15 11.20
CA TYR A 342 7.10 17.22 9.96
C TYR A 342 7.32 18.52 9.18
N VAL A 343 7.77 19.59 9.84
CA VAL A 343 7.97 20.88 9.19
C VAL A 343 9.44 21.08 8.84
N ASN A 344 9.71 21.27 7.54
CA ASN A 344 11.01 21.61 7.00
C ASN A 344 10.91 22.79 6.00
N LYS A 345 12.02 23.21 5.40
CA LYS A 345 12.09 24.34 4.45
C LYS A 345 11.24 24.18 3.19
N ASN A 346 10.82 22.97 2.86
CA ASN A 346 9.99 22.65 1.68
C ASN A 346 8.52 22.39 2.03
N THR A 347 8.14 22.53 3.31
CA THR A 347 6.77 22.22 3.77
C THR A 347 5.81 23.36 3.40
N VAL A 348 4.68 22.99 2.82
CA VAL A 348 3.50 23.85 2.64
C VAL A 348 2.43 23.43 3.65
N ILE A 349 1.88 24.40 4.38
CA ILE A 349 0.88 24.16 5.43
C ILE A 349 -0.49 24.61 4.94
N TRP A 350 -1.49 23.71 5.01
CA TRP A 350 -2.90 24.01 4.70
C TRP A 350 -3.80 23.26 5.69
N GLY A 351 -4.20 23.95 6.75
CA GLY A 351 -5.17 23.46 7.75
C GLY A 351 -4.61 22.72 8.97
N SER A 352 -3.34 22.30 8.95
CA SER A 352 -2.70 21.69 10.14
C SER A 352 -2.58 22.67 11.30
N GLY A 353 -2.56 22.10 12.52
CA GLY A 353 -2.31 22.87 13.73
C GLY A 353 -1.16 22.33 14.58
N THR A 354 -0.80 23.09 15.63
CA THR A 354 0.12 22.63 16.67
C THR A 354 -0.63 21.97 17.84
N GLN A 355 0.07 21.11 18.57
CA GLN A 355 -0.35 20.63 19.88
C GLN A 355 0.50 21.19 21.02
N ASP A 356 1.61 21.87 20.69
CA ASP A 356 2.54 22.42 21.64
C ASP A 356 3.11 23.74 21.07
N THR A 357 2.92 24.83 21.80
CA THR A 357 3.41 26.16 21.43
C THR A 357 4.75 26.50 22.05
N THR A 358 5.32 25.65 22.89
CA THR A 358 6.57 25.88 23.61
C THR A 358 7.81 25.53 22.78
N ILE A 359 7.68 24.57 21.86
CA ILE A 359 8.78 24.07 21.03
C ILE A 359 8.89 24.92 19.76
N ARG A 360 10.03 25.59 19.55
CA ARG A 360 10.30 26.34 18.31
C ARG A 360 10.61 25.40 17.14
N LEU A 361 10.15 25.77 15.95
CA LEU A 361 10.50 25.09 14.71
C LEU A 361 11.97 25.35 14.37
N LYS A 362 12.68 24.29 13.98
CA LYS A 362 14.08 24.39 13.51
C LYS A 362 14.16 25.04 12.12
N ASN A 363 13.13 24.82 11.29
CA ASN A 363 13.06 25.36 9.93
C ASN A 363 11.76 26.12 9.74
N LYS A 364 11.82 27.24 9.01
CA LYS A 364 10.61 27.90 8.50
C LYS A 364 10.02 27.07 7.36
N PRO A 365 8.70 26.86 7.29
CA PRO A 365 8.05 26.22 6.16
C PRO A 365 8.19 27.06 4.89
N LYS A 366 8.06 26.43 3.73
CA LYS A 366 8.08 27.10 2.43
C LYS A 366 6.92 28.09 2.28
N LYS A 367 5.74 27.70 2.75
CA LYS A 367 4.54 28.55 2.69
C LYS A 367 3.50 28.10 3.70
N VAL A 368 2.77 29.06 4.27
CA VAL A 368 1.58 28.82 5.06
C VAL A 368 0.38 29.39 4.30
N LEU A 369 -0.59 28.53 3.99
CA LEU A 369 -1.80 28.89 3.26
C LEU A 369 -2.99 29.07 4.21
N ALA A 370 -3.14 28.16 5.16
CA ALA A 370 -4.13 28.18 6.22
C ALA A 370 -3.61 27.34 7.40
N VAL A 371 -4.14 27.58 8.59
CA VAL A 371 -3.87 26.77 9.79
C VAL A 371 -5.19 26.39 10.46
N ARG A 372 -5.17 25.40 11.34
CA ARG A 372 -6.39 24.94 12.03
C ARG A 372 -7.07 26.05 12.82
N GLY A 373 -6.30 26.90 13.52
CA GLY A 373 -6.88 27.94 14.33
C GLY A 373 -5.92 29.05 14.75
N PRO A 374 -6.43 30.05 15.51
CA PRO A 374 -5.67 31.25 15.91
C PRO A 374 -4.42 30.98 16.75
N LEU A 375 -4.41 29.93 17.58
CA LEU A 375 -3.23 29.59 18.39
C LEU A 375 -2.10 29.04 17.52
N SER A 376 -2.41 28.24 16.53
CA SER A 376 -1.43 27.77 15.53
C SER A 376 -0.87 28.95 14.73
N ARG A 377 -1.72 29.92 14.36
CA ARG A 377 -1.26 31.17 13.71
C ARG A 377 -0.31 31.97 14.63
N LYS A 378 -0.74 32.23 15.88
CA LYS A 378 0.07 32.95 16.87
C LYS A 378 1.42 32.26 17.10
N TYR A 379 1.42 30.92 17.19
CA TYR A 379 2.64 30.11 17.32
C TYR A 379 3.61 30.32 16.16
N LEU A 380 3.14 30.29 14.91
CA LEU A 380 3.99 30.51 13.74
C LEU A 380 4.50 31.95 13.66
N MET A 381 3.61 32.94 13.88
CA MET A 381 3.95 34.35 13.82
C MET A 381 4.97 34.76 14.92
N SER A 382 4.89 34.16 16.11
CA SER A 382 5.88 34.41 17.19
C SER A 382 7.30 33.97 16.83
N GLN A 383 7.45 33.20 15.75
CA GLN A 383 8.73 32.73 15.22
C GLN A 383 9.14 33.46 13.93
N GLY A 384 8.45 34.56 13.58
CA GLY A 384 8.70 35.30 12.35
C GLY A 384 8.33 34.51 11.07
N ILE A 385 7.32 33.66 11.15
CA ILE A 385 6.77 32.93 10.02
C ILE A 385 5.44 33.60 9.64
N GLU A 386 5.37 34.10 8.41
CA GLU A 386 4.14 34.70 7.88
C GLU A 386 3.02 33.68 7.83
N CYS A 387 1.84 34.03 8.36
CA CYS A 387 0.68 33.13 8.41
C CYS A 387 -0.61 33.93 8.19
N PRO A 388 -1.35 33.68 7.12
CA PRO A 388 -2.60 34.37 6.84
C PRO A 388 -3.67 34.05 7.89
N GLU A 389 -4.68 34.94 8.00
CA GLU A 389 -5.81 34.74 8.89
C GLU A 389 -6.91 33.92 8.20
N ILE A 390 -6.55 32.66 7.89
CA ILE A 390 -7.43 31.65 7.28
C ILE A 390 -7.35 30.40 8.16
N TYR A 391 -8.51 30.03 8.69
CA TYR A 391 -8.64 28.95 9.65
C TYR A 391 -9.49 27.80 9.14
N GLY A 392 -9.16 26.59 9.54
CA GLY A 392 -9.94 25.39 9.33
C GLY A 392 -9.10 24.15 9.24
N ASP A 393 -9.58 23.08 9.87
CA ASP A 393 -9.05 21.73 9.66
C ASP A 393 -9.75 21.18 8.39
N PRO A 394 -8.99 20.68 7.37
CA PRO A 394 -9.61 20.19 6.13
C PRO A 394 -10.57 19.02 6.31
N SER A 395 -10.56 18.33 7.46
CA SER A 395 -11.57 17.32 7.77
C SER A 395 -12.99 17.88 7.85
N ALA A 396 -13.12 19.17 8.13
CA ALA A 396 -14.42 19.86 8.12
C ALA A 396 -15.10 19.91 6.73
N LEU A 397 -14.37 19.58 5.65
CA LEU A 397 -14.96 19.42 4.31
C LEU A 397 -15.80 18.15 4.19
N LEU A 398 -15.65 17.18 5.10
CA LEU A 398 -16.30 15.87 5.01
C LEU A 398 -17.82 15.93 4.76
N PRO A 399 -18.61 16.77 5.46
CA PRO A 399 -20.06 16.85 5.25
C PRO A 399 -20.48 17.29 3.84
N TYR A 400 -19.60 17.90 3.07
CA TYR A 400 -19.88 18.30 1.68
C TYR A 400 -19.80 17.13 0.71
N PHE A 401 -19.06 16.08 1.08
CA PHE A 401 -18.78 14.91 0.22
C PHE A 401 -19.44 13.62 0.73
N TYR A 402 -19.71 13.51 2.02
CA TYR A 402 -20.30 12.33 2.63
C TYR A 402 -21.45 12.72 3.57
N LYS A 403 -22.70 12.47 3.16
CA LYS A 403 -23.92 12.71 3.95
C LYS A 403 -24.77 11.45 4.00
N PRO A 404 -24.39 10.45 4.82
CA PRO A 404 -25.17 9.24 4.95
C PRO A 404 -26.49 9.52 5.68
N ASN A 405 -27.54 8.79 5.34
CA ASN A 405 -28.77 8.79 6.10
C ASN A 405 -28.67 7.72 7.19
N VAL A 406 -28.37 8.13 8.42
CA VAL A 406 -28.16 7.23 9.56
C VAL A 406 -29.24 7.47 10.62
N THR A 407 -29.94 6.42 11.01
CA THR A 407 -30.93 6.47 12.09
C THR A 407 -30.23 6.57 13.45
N LYS A 408 -30.72 7.44 14.34
CA LYS A 408 -30.26 7.52 15.73
C LYS A 408 -30.58 6.23 16.48
N LYS A 409 -29.57 5.63 17.10
CA LYS A 409 -29.67 4.35 17.83
C LYS A 409 -29.23 4.46 19.28
N TYR A 410 -28.33 5.40 19.56
CA TYR A 410 -27.71 5.55 20.88
C TYR A 410 -27.89 6.97 21.40
N LYS A 411 -27.97 7.08 22.73
CA LYS A 411 -28.04 8.39 23.39
C LYS A 411 -26.69 9.09 23.36
N ILE A 412 -25.62 8.38 23.71
CA ILE A 412 -24.25 8.90 23.83
C ILE A 412 -23.33 8.09 22.92
N GLY A 413 -22.57 8.77 22.06
CA GLY A 413 -21.36 8.23 21.43
C GLY A 413 -20.14 8.64 22.25
N LEU A 414 -19.47 7.69 22.86
CA LEU A 414 -18.26 7.92 23.64
C LEU A 414 -17.04 7.71 22.77
N ILE A 415 -16.20 8.75 22.59
CA ILE A 415 -14.97 8.72 21.81
C ILE A 415 -13.77 8.96 22.71
N PRO A 416 -13.24 7.95 23.39
CA PRO A 416 -12.05 8.10 24.23
C PRO A 416 -10.80 8.26 23.35
N HIS A 417 -9.77 8.86 23.93
CA HIS A 417 -8.42 8.78 23.37
C HIS A 417 -7.96 7.30 23.34
N TRP A 418 -7.12 6.91 22.40
CA TRP A 418 -6.68 5.53 22.27
C TRP A 418 -5.99 4.98 23.55
N GLU A 419 -5.33 5.84 24.33
CA GLU A 419 -4.76 5.50 25.63
C GLU A 419 -5.81 5.25 26.70
N SER A 420 -6.98 5.86 26.58
CA SER A 420 -8.09 5.74 27.56
C SER A 420 -9.05 4.60 27.25
N LEU A 421 -8.95 3.95 26.08
CA LEU A 421 -9.88 2.90 25.62
C LEU A 421 -10.10 1.77 26.64
N ASN A 422 -9.06 1.40 27.37
CA ASN A 422 -9.10 0.30 28.34
C ASN A 422 -9.32 0.77 29.79
N SER A 423 -9.58 2.06 30.03
CA SER A 423 -9.79 2.58 31.36
C SER A 423 -11.04 1.95 32.02
N PRO A 424 -11.05 1.76 33.36
CA PRO A 424 -12.21 1.27 34.07
C PRO A 424 -13.46 2.12 33.81
N LEU A 425 -13.31 3.44 33.72
CA LEU A 425 -14.40 4.37 33.50
C LEU A 425 -15.05 4.18 32.11
N VAL A 426 -14.25 4.01 31.05
CA VAL A 426 -14.80 3.72 29.70
C VAL A 426 -15.54 2.39 29.71
N LYS A 427 -14.97 1.36 30.33
CA LYS A 427 -15.63 0.06 30.44
C LYS A 427 -16.94 0.16 31.21
N LYS A 428 -16.97 0.88 32.34
CA LYS A 428 -18.18 1.13 33.14
C LYS A 428 -19.26 1.84 32.33
N LEU A 429 -18.94 2.96 31.68
CA LEU A 429 -19.92 3.70 30.87
C LEU A 429 -20.50 2.85 29.73
N CYS A 430 -19.68 2.01 29.10
CA CYS A 430 -20.12 1.14 28.00
C CYS A 430 -20.96 -0.07 28.47
N THR A 431 -21.18 -0.28 29.77
CA THR A 431 -22.18 -1.27 30.24
C THR A 431 -23.62 -0.77 30.04
N ASP A 432 -23.82 0.53 29.96
CA ASP A 432 -25.11 1.12 29.63
C ASP A 432 -25.39 1.01 28.13
N LYS A 433 -26.49 0.34 27.76
CA LYS A 433 -26.87 0.11 26.34
C LYS A 433 -27.13 1.39 25.56
N ARG A 434 -27.33 2.53 26.22
CA ARG A 434 -27.50 3.85 25.62
C ARG A 434 -26.18 4.47 25.17
N VAL A 435 -25.03 3.91 25.61
CA VAL A 435 -23.68 4.40 25.29
C VAL A 435 -23.07 3.53 24.21
N HIS A 436 -22.66 4.14 23.12
CA HIS A 436 -21.92 3.50 22.04
C HIS A 436 -20.45 3.90 22.06
N LEU A 437 -19.55 2.92 22.11
CA LEU A 437 -18.10 3.16 22.05
C LEU A 437 -17.63 3.33 20.60
N ILE A 438 -17.23 4.55 20.24
CA ILE A 438 -16.70 4.86 18.92
C ILE A 438 -15.17 4.89 18.97
N LYS A 439 -14.52 4.06 18.16
CA LYS A 439 -13.06 3.90 18.17
C LYS A 439 -12.42 4.67 17.01
N MET A 440 -11.52 5.59 17.34
CA MET A 440 -10.70 6.31 16.35
C MET A 440 -9.48 5.48 15.89
N LYS A 441 -9.38 4.23 16.31
CA LYS A 441 -8.33 3.27 15.95
C LYS A 441 -8.95 1.89 15.77
N GLY A 442 -8.49 1.13 14.75
CA GLY A 442 -8.97 -0.24 14.50
C GLY A 442 -10.39 -0.29 13.89
N TYR A 443 -10.84 0.80 13.26
CA TYR A 443 -12.08 0.84 12.48
C TYR A 443 -11.93 0.00 11.20
N SER A 444 -13.04 -0.48 10.62
CA SER A 444 -13.00 -1.30 9.40
C SER A 444 -12.88 -0.44 8.14
N HIS A 445 -13.74 0.58 8.02
CA HIS A 445 -13.70 1.56 6.94
C HIS A 445 -13.76 2.97 7.52
N TRP A 446 -13.09 3.95 6.89
CA TRP A 446 -12.99 5.30 7.42
C TRP A 446 -14.35 6.02 7.54
N THR A 447 -15.35 5.65 6.73
CA THR A 447 -16.72 6.19 6.84
C THR A 447 -17.48 5.63 8.04
N ASP A 448 -17.10 4.46 8.55
CA ASP A 448 -17.81 3.82 9.67
C ASP A 448 -17.81 4.72 10.90
N VAL A 449 -16.70 5.42 11.15
CA VAL A 449 -16.59 6.38 12.27
C VAL A 449 -17.62 7.51 12.14
N ILE A 450 -17.89 7.98 10.92
CA ILE A 450 -18.90 9.01 10.69
C ILE A 450 -20.31 8.44 10.88
N ASP A 451 -20.58 7.25 10.35
CA ASP A 451 -21.86 6.57 10.53
C ASP A 451 -22.15 6.31 12.03
N GLU A 452 -21.14 5.91 12.80
CA GLU A 452 -21.23 5.71 14.24
C GLU A 452 -21.51 7.03 14.98
N ILE A 453 -20.81 8.12 14.65
CA ILE A 453 -21.07 9.47 15.21
C ILE A 453 -22.52 9.88 14.91
N LEU A 454 -22.99 9.70 13.67
CA LEU A 454 -24.32 10.08 13.26
C LEU A 454 -25.41 9.19 13.85
N SER A 455 -25.08 7.97 14.28
CA SER A 455 -26.01 7.06 14.96
C SER A 455 -26.30 7.46 16.42
N CYS A 456 -25.57 8.43 16.98
CA CYS A 456 -25.71 8.90 18.35
C CYS A 456 -26.43 10.26 18.41
N GLU A 457 -27.24 10.49 19.45
CA GLU A 457 -27.87 11.80 19.67
C GLU A 457 -26.81 12.83 20.10
N TYR A 458 -25.89 12.44 20.96
CA TYR A 458 -24.84 13.27 21.53
C TYR A 458 -23.47 12.60 21.43
N ILE A 459 -22.43 13.39 21.36
CA ILE A 459 -21.03 12.90 21.37
C ILE A 459 -20.29 13.41 22.62
N VAL A 460 -19.64 12.51 23.32
CA VAL A 460 -18.71 12.82 24.41
C VAL A 460 -17.31 12.36 23.96
N SER A 461 -16.39 13.30 23.77
CA SER A 461 -15.13 12.99 23.09
C SER A 461 -13.89 13.53 23.78
N GLU A 462 -12.89 12.67 23.92
CA GLU A 462 -11.49 12.99 24.28
C GLU A 462 -10.60 13.10 23.03
N SER A 463 -11.17 12.89 21.83
CA SER A 463 -10.50 13.03 20.54
C SER A 463 -10.84 14.35 19.87
N LEU A 464 -9.84 15.10 19.41
CA LEU A 464 -10.07 16.33 18.67
C LEU A 464 -10.89 16.09 17.40
N HIS A 465 -10.56 15.09 16.59
CA HIS A 465 -11.31 14.81 15.37
C HIS A 465 -12.73 14.26 15.66
N GLY A 466 -12.95 13.63 16.80
CA GLY A 466 -14.30 13.30 17.28
C GLY A 466 -15.15 14.56 17.51
N ILE A 467 -14.58 15.61 18.10
CA ILE A 467 -15.21 16.91 18.27
C ILE A 467 -15.42 17.60 16.91
N ILE A 468 -14.36 17.67 16.07
CA ILE A 468 -14.47 18.32 14.75
C ILE A 468 -15.58 17.69 13.91
N MET A 469 -15.67 16.37 13.90
CA MET A 469 -16.71 15.67 13.14
C MET A 469 -18.12 15.89 13.73
N ALA A 470 -18.26 15.82 15.04
CA ALA A 470 -19.53 16.11 15.67
C ALA A 470 -20.02 17.54 15.36
N GLU A 471 -19.17 18.57 15.47
CA GLU A 471 -19.48 19.95 15.09
C GLU A 471 -19.82 20.08 13.61
N SER A 472 -19.01 19.49 12.72
CA SER A 472 -19.18 19.59 11.28
C SER A 472 -20.49 18.95 10.79
N TYR A 473 -20.92 17.87 11.43
CA TYR A 473 -22.19 17.19 11.14
C TYR A 473 -23.38 17.67 11.99
N GLY A 474 -23.15 18.64 12.87
CA GLY A 474 -24.20 19.25 13.70
C GLY A 474 -24.71 18.33 14.82
N VAL A 475 -23.87 17.41 15.30
CA VAL A 475 -24.18 16.57 16.46
C VAL A 475 -23.70 17.29 17.73
N PRO A 476 -24.59 17.57 18.72
CA PRO A 476 -24.17 18.20 19.96
C PRO A 476 -23.10 17.38 20.67
N ASN A 477 -22.08 18.08 21.21
CA ASN A 477 -20.93 17.38 21.73
C ASN A 477 -20.32 18.01 22.99
N LEU A 478 -19.66 17.19 23.76
CA LEU A 478 -18.96 17.54 24.98
C LEU A 478 -17.47 17.15 24.85
N TRP A 479 -16.58 18.12 24.97
CA TRP A 479 -15.17 17.84 25.14
C TRP A 479 -14.92 17.33 26.55
N CYS A 480 -14.37 16.13 26.67
CA CYS A 480 -14.09 15.49 27.95
C CYS A 480 -12.61 15.14 28.12
N ASN A 481 -12.23 14.85 29.34
CA ASN A 481 -10.94 14.30 29.71
C ASN A 481 -11.15 13.08 30.62
N ILE A 482 -10.62 11.92 30.20
CA ILE A 482 -10.64 10.64 30.92
C ILE A 482 -9.27 10.37 31.50
N THR A 483 -8.20 10.60 30.74
CA THR A 483 -6.83 10.56 31.20
C THR A 483 -6.28 11.99 31.22
N LEU A 484 -5.30 12.28 32.09
CA LEU A 484 -4.66 13.61 32.14
C LEU A 484 -3.98 13.92 30.80
N ASN A 485 -4.72 14.50 29.86
CA ASN A 485 -4.19 14.87 28.57
C ASN A 485 -3.48 16.23 28.68
N LYS A 486 -2.18 16.26 28.34
CA LYS A 486 -1.34 17.45 28.41
C LYS A 486 -1.48 18.37 27.17
N TYR A 487 -2.31 18.02 26.18
CA TYR A 487 -2.32 18.69 24.87
C TYR A 487 -3.61 19.46 24.60
N ASP A 488 -4.05 20.28 25.53
CA ASP A 488 -5.29 21.07 25.41
C ASP A 488 -5.20 22.14 24.32
N VAL A 489 -4.00 22.60 23.96
CA VAL A 489 -3.74 23.61 22.93
C VAL A 489 -4.47 23.28 21.62
N LYS A 490 -4.45 22.02 21.18
CA LYS A 490 -5.10 21.60 19.93
C LYS A 490 -6.62 21.78 19.94
N PHE A 491 -7.27 21.62 21.10
CA PHE A 491 -8.71 21.80 21.28
C PHE A 491 -9.05 23.29 21.32
N HIS A 492 -8.33 24.06 22.12
CA HIS A 492 -8.51 25.52 22.16
C HIS A 492 -8.29 26.17 20.80
N ASP A 493 -7.26 25.74 20.07
CA ASP A 493 -6.97 26.19 18.72
C ASP A 493 -8.18 26.00 17.78
N TYR A 494 -8.80 24.82 17.83
CA TYR A 494 -10.00 24.52 17.05
C TYR A 494 -11.22 25.32 17.55
N PHE A 495 -11.49 25.34 18.85
CA PHE A 495 -12.65 26.06 19.38
C PHE A 495 -12.62 27.54 19.03
N LEU A 496 -11.47 28.18 19.15
CA LEU A 496 -11.31 29.56 18.74
C LEU A 496 -11.55 29.78 17.23
N SER A 497 -11.22 28.81 16.39
CA SER A 497 -11.46 28.92 14.94
C SER A 497 -12.94 28.90 14.56
N ILE A 498 -13.79 28.36 15.41
CA ILE A 498 -15.25 28.30 15.25
C ILE A 498 -15.98 29.23 16.23
N GLY A 499 -15.28 30.18 16.84
CA GLY A 499 -15.85 31.20 17.74
C GLY A 499 -16.43 30.62 19.04
N MET A 500 -15.91 29.49 19.50
CA MET A 500 -16.31 28.87 20.76
C MET A 500 -15.31 29.16 21.86
N ASP A 501 -15.81 29.47 23.03
CA ASP A 501 -15.01 29.55 24.27
C ASP A 501 -15.28 28.33 25.14
N ARG A 502 -14.52 27.25 24.91
CA ARG A 502 -14.49 26.07 25.76
C ARG A 502 -13.13 26.03 26.47
N SER A 503 -13.09 26.66 27.64
CA SER A 503 -11.82 26.85 28.37
C SER A 503 -11.28 25.59 29.02
N LYS A 504 -12.13 24.61 29.36
CA LYS A 504 -11.74 23.38 30.05
C LYS A 504 -12.55 22.17 29.56
N PRO A 505 -11.93 20.97 29.52
CA PRO A 505 -12.68 19.73 29.28
C PRO A 505 -13.61 19.42 30.46
N PHE A 506 -14.72 18.78 30.17
CA PHE A 506 -15.56 18.15 31.19
C PHE A 506 -14.78 16.98 31.81
N LYS A 507 -14.51 17.04 33.10
CA LYS A 507 -13.77 16.01 33.80
C LYS A 507 -14.72 14.87 34.16
N LEU A 508 -14.53 13.73 33.51
CA LEU A 508 -15.29 12.53 33.83
C LEU A 508 -14.82 11.95 35.18
N LYS A 509 -15.73 11.88 36.13
CA LYS A 509 -15.51 11.24 37.45
C LYS A 509 -15.85 9.76 37.36
N GLU A 510 -15.36 8.95 38.30
CA GLU A 510 -15.62 7.51 38.33
C GLU A 510 -17.10 7.15 38.50
N ASP A 511 -17.87 8.01 39.15
CA ASP A 511 -19.30 7.85 39.44
C ASP A 511 -20.22 8.48 38.36
N VAL A 512 -19.66 9.09 37.29
CA VAL A 512 -20.44 9.74 36.24
C VAL A 512 -21.46 8.79 35.60
N THR A 513 -22.68 9.31 35.39
CA THR A 513 -23.80 8.61 34.79
C THR A 513 -24.10 9.17 33.37
N VAL A 514 -24.95 8.48 32.61
CA VAL A 514 -25.43 8.97 31.32
C VAL A 514 -26.27 10.26 31.50
N GLU A 515 -27.02 10.35 32.60
CA GLU A 515 -27.81 11.52 32.99
C GLU A 515 -26.94 12.75 33.22
N ASP A 516 -25.81 12.59 33.90
CA ASP A 516 -24.85 13.68 34.11
C ASP A 516 -24.27 14.19 32.77
N LEU A 517 -23.96 13.28 31.86
CA LEU A 517 -23.47 13.63 30.53
C LEU A 517 -24.53 14.36 29.71
N VAL A 518 -25.76 13.91 29.72
CA VAL A 518 -26.90 14.56 29.04
C VAL A 518 -27.18 15.94 29.64
N SER A 519 -27.12 16.06 30.96
CA SER A 519 -27.28 17.36 31.67
C SER A 519 -26.15 18.34 31.26
N ALA A 520 -24.89 17.89 31.23
CA ALA A 520 -23.77 18.71 30.78
C ALA A 520 -23.92 19.17 29.31
N LEU A 521 -24.47 18.30 28.46
CA LEU A 521 -24.76 18.61 27.06
C LEU A 521 -25.92 19.58 26.88
N GLY A 522 -26.80 19.75 27.86
CA GLY A 522 -27.89 20.74 27.84
C GLY A 522 -27.38 22.17 27.72
N SER A 523 -26.15 22.46 28.10
CA SER A 523 -25.49 23.77 27.92
C SER A 523 -24.74 23.92 26.59
N TYR A 524 -24.79 22.92 25.71
CA TYR A 524 -24.12 22.96 24.42
C TYR A 524 -24.60 24.11 23.54
N LYS A 525 -23.63 24.89 23.05
CA LYS A 525 -23.84 25.88 22.01
C LYS A 525 -23.03 25.48 20.79
N LYS A 526 -23.67 25.46 19.62
CA LYS A 526 -23.02 25.18 18.35
C LYS A 526 -22.04 26.27 18.00
N GLY A 527 -20.84 25.92 17.56
CA GLY A 527 -19.87 26.86 17.02
C GLY A 527 -20.29 27.40 15.64
N ASN A 528 -19.63 28.47 15.22
CA ASN A 528 -19.74 28.96 13.86
C ASN A 528 -19.16 27.92 12.90
N PRO A 529 -19.76 27.68 11.74
CA PRO A 529 -19.15 26.82 10.75
C PRO A 529 -17.81 27.42 10.28
N ILE A 530 -16.85 26.57 10.00
CA ILE A 530 -15.61 26.98 9.32
C ILE A 530 -16.00 27.61 7.98
N ASP A 531 -15.34 28.71 7.64
CA ASP A 531 -15.47 29.34 6.32
C ASP A 531 -14.78 28.46 5.27
N VAL A 532 -15.56 27.52 4.73
CA VAL A 532 -15.08 26.53 3.74
C VAL A 532 -14.67 27.22 2.45
N ASP A 533 -15.38 28.27 2.02
CA ASP A 533 -15.06 29.00 0.79
C ASP A 533 -13.69 29.68 0.93
N LYS A 534 -13.43 30.31 2.06
CA LYS A 534 -12.13 30.93 2.36
C LYS A 534 -11.00 29.89 2.48
N LEU A 535 -11.26 28.75 3.14
CA LEU A 535 -10.30 27.65 3.24
C LEU A 535 -9.96 27.08 1.86
N MET A 536 -10.98 26.85 1.02
CA MET A 536 -10.83 26.31 -0.32
C MET A 536 -10.20 27.28 -1.30
N SER A 537 -10.38 28.61 -1.13
CA SER A 537 -9.77 29.63 -1.99
C SER A 537 -8.25 29.59 -1.98
N VAL A 538 -7.66 29.07 -0.91
CA VAL A 538 -6.18 28.91 -0.75
C VAL A 538 -5.75 27.45 -0.81
N CYS A 539 -6.65 26.52 -1.17
CA CYS A 539 -6.33 25.11 -1.31
C CYS A 539 -5.26 24.90 -2.40
N PRO A 540 -4.16 24.18 -2.11
CA PRO A 540 -3.12 23.95 -3.09
C PRO A 540 -3.49 22.92 -4.16
N PHE A 541 -4.67 22.28 -4.08
CA PHE A 541 -5.10 21.18 -4.93
C PHE A 541 -6.40 21.48 -5.65
N LYS A 542 -6.56 20.90 -6.84
CA LYS A 542 -7.82 20.94 -7.59
C LYS A 542 -8.73 19.80 -7.14
N LEU A 543 -10.03 20.09 -7.00
CA LEU A 543 -11.02 19.05 -6.82
C LEU A 543 -11.09 18.16 -8.07
N LYS A 544 -11.34 16.87 -7.90
CA LYS A 544 -11.66 15.97 -9.01
C LYS A 544 -12.90 16.50 -9.73
N GLN A 545 -12.84 16.54 -11.05
CA GLN A 545 -14.00 16.87 -11.87
C GLN A 545 -15.04 15.74 -11.70
N SER A 546 -16.05 16.00 -10.88
CA SER A 546 -17.35 15.37 -11.03
C SER A 546 -18.19 16.28 -11.93
N SER A 547 -19.17 15.74 -12.64
CA SER A 547 -20.06 16.48 -13.53
C SER A 547 -20.79 17.67 -12.88
N ASP A 548 -20.59 17.90 -11.58
CA ASP A 548 -21.15 19.01 -10.79
C ASP A 548 -20.05 19.66 -9.94
N ASN A 549 -19.37 20.65 -10.50
CA ASN A 549 -18.20 21.34 -9.92
C ASN A 549 -18.53 22.35 -8.80
N ASN A 550 -19.67 22.26 -8.14
CA ASN A 550 -20.05 23.21 -7.11
C ASN A 550 -20.08 22.51 -5.74
N LEU A 551 -19.24 22.93 -4.78
CA LEU A 551 -19.25 22.40 -3.41
C LEU A 551 -20.67 22.42 -2.79
N LYS A 552 -21.52 23.34 -3.21
CA LYS A 552 -22.95 23.41 -2.80
C LYS A 552 -23.82 22.33 -3.45
N ASN A 553 -23.39 21.73 -4.57
CA ASN A 553 -24.16 20.80 -5.40
C ASN A 553 -23.52 19.40 -5.49
N VAL A 554 -22.48 19.10 -4.72
CA VAL A 554 -21.84 17.77 -4.75
C VAL A 554 -22.84 16.74 -4.22
N LYS A 555 -23.50 16.05 -5.17
CA LYS A 555 -24.35 14.90 -4.89
C LYS A 555 -23.48 13.78 -4.32
N LYS A 556 -24.05 13.00 -3.42
CA LYS A 556 -23.48 11.82 -2.76
C LYS A 556 -22.45 11.09 -3.61
N VAL A 557 -21.17 11.24 -3.28
CA VAL A 557 -20.15 10.29 -3.70
C VAL A 557 -20.21 9.13 -2.72
N ASP A 558 -20.35 7.90 -3.21
CA ASP A 558 -20.37 6.71 -2.36
C ASP A 558 -18.93 6.32 -1.96
N PHE A 559 -18.43 7.00 -0.94
CA PHE A 559 -17.07 6.78 -0.44
C PHE A 559 -16.86 5.42 0.23
N LYS A 560 -17.93 4.65 0.51
CA LYS A 560 -17.79 3.27 1.02
C LYS A 560 -17.13 2.34 0.01
N LYS A 561 -17.26 2.65 -1.29
CA LYS A 561 -16.61 1.88 -2.38
C LYS A 561 -15.17 2.31 -2.64
N ILE A 562 -14.69 3.37 -2.02
CA ILE A 562 -13.34 3.87 -2.22
C ILE A 562 -12.38 3.06 -1.35
N SER A 563 -11.50 2.29 -1.99
CA SER A 563 -10.45 1.56 -1.29
C SER A 563 -9.44 2.54 -0.67
N ASN A 564 -8.88 2.16 0.48
CA ASN A 564 -7.78 2.89 1.08
C ASN A 564 -6.64 3.07 0.06
N PRO A 565 -6.00 4.24 0.01
CA PRO A 565 -4.92 4.47 -0.93
C PRO A 565 -3.78 3.50 -0.64
N LYS A 566 -3.22 2.92 -1.70
CA LYS A 566 -2.06 2.04 -1.60
C LYS A 566 -0.81 2.90 -1.57
N ARG A 567 0.02 2.70 -0.57
CA ARG A 567 1.34 3.33 -0.52
C ARG A 567 2.20 2.82 -1.67
N THR A 568 2.92 3.72 -2.36
CA THR A 568 4.11 3.35 -3.13
C THR A 568 5.25 3.13 -2.13
N PRO A 569 5.81 1.94 -1.92
CA PRO A 569 6.86 1.76 -0.94
C PRO A 569 8.12 2.48 -1.39
N SER A 570 8.61 3.35 -0.55
CA SER A 570 10.02 3.67 -0.53
C SER A 570 10.80 2.45 -0.03
N ASN A 571 12.00 2.29 -0.51
CA ASN A 571 12.89 1.16 -0.23
C ASN A 571 12.98 0.88 1.30
N PRO A 572 12.49 -0.26 1.82
CA PRO A 572 12.40 -0.50 3.26
C PRO A 572 13.74 -0.70 3.96
N LYS A 573 14.85 -0.71 3.23
CA LYS A 573 16.20 -0.95 3.80
C LYS A 573 16.90 0.31 4.30
N LYS A 574 16.41 1.53 4.00
CA LYS A 574 17.07 2.79 4.40
C LYS A 574 16.31 3.63 5.41
N SER A 575 15.06 3.32 5.67
CA SER A 575 14.31 4.04 6.69
C SER A 575 13.99 3.09 7.83
N GLY A 576 14.38 3.45 9.04
CA GLY A 576 13.80 2.91 10.25
C GLY A 576 12.30 3.23 10.37
N ALA A 577 11.66 3.43 9.23
CA ALA A 577 10.32 3.92 8.96
C ALA A 577 9.20 2.93 9.26
N ARG A 578 9.49 1.82 9.96
CA ARG A 578 8.43 0.96 10.50
C ARG A 578 7.47 1.73 11.43
N TYR A 579 7.87 2.94 11.84
CA TYR A 579 7.17 3.74 12.84
C TYR A 579 7.10 5.23 12.49
N ILE A 580 7.08 5.60 11.20
CA ILE A 580 6.76 6.97 10.82
C ILE A 580 5.29 7.20 11.22
N GLY A 581 5.09 7.79 12.37
CA GLY A 581 3.77 8.02 12.94
C GLY A 581 3.56 7.46 14.33
N GLU A 582 4.43 6.61 14.90
CA GLU A 582 4.34 6.31 16.33
C GLU A 582 4.77 7.52 17.16
N ARG A 583 3.90 7.92 18.07
CA ARG A 583 4.29 8.87 19.12
C ARG A 583 5.24 8.16 20.08
N PRO A 584 6.32 8.84 20.57
CA PRO A 584 7.16 8.27 21.61
C PRO A 584 6.31 7.86 22.79
N LYS A 585 6.48 6.64 23.29
CA LYS A 585 5.70 6.06 24.38
C LYS A 585 5.85 6.76 25.72
N LYS A 586 6.66 7.77 25.86
CA LYS A 586 6.76 8.66 27.04
C LYS A 586 7.51 9.93 26.63
N MET A 587 6.82 11.01 26.48
CA MET A 587 7.38 12.32 26.80
C MET A 587 6.99 12.65 28.26
N SER A 588 7.46 11.85 29.21
CA SER A 588 7.58 12.26 30.60
C SER A 588 9.06 12.31 30.89
N SER A 589 9.56 13.50 31.16
CA SER A 589 10.89 13.81 31.71
C SER A 589 12.09 13.30 30.91
N PHE A 590 12.61 14.10 29.98
CA PHE A 590 14.06 14.18 29.75
C PHE A 590 14.46 15.61 29.41
N TYR A 591 14.73 16.36 30.45
CA TYR A 591 15.80 17.34 30.41
C TYR A 591 17.05 16.61 30.90
N SER A 592 17.93 16.23 30.03
CA SER A 592 19.37 16.21 30.26
C SER A 592 20.07 16.10 28.92
N TYR A 593 20.86 17.10 28.63
CA TYR A 593 21.86 17.09 27.57
C TYR A 593 22.86 15.96 27.81
N SER A 594 23.11 15.15 26.80
CA SER A 594 24.49 14.68 26.56
C SER A 594 24.61 14.12 25.14
N ASN A 595 25.58 14.67 24.46
CA ASN A 595 26.30 14.23 23.28
C ASN A 595 26.19 12.73 22.97
N VAL A 596 25.81 12.38 21.73
CA VAL A 596 26.38 11.22 21.06
C VAL A 596 26.78 11.62 19.65
N SER A 597 28.07 11.57 19.47
CA SER A 597 28.82 11.64 18.23
C SER A 597 28.40 10.58 17.22
N MET A 598 28.65 10.91 15.97
CA MET A 598 28.69 10.06 14.78
C MET A 598 29.31 8.67 15.03
N PHE A 599 28.63 7.67 14.53
CA PHE A 599 29.23 6.70 13.59
C PHE A 599 28.12 6.12 12.70
#